data_cb45be089ed516b0387caec4d8b7b2d4
#
_entry.id   cb45be089ed516b0387caec4d8b7b2d4
#
_cell.length_a   1.000
_cell.length_b   1.000
_cell.length_c   1.000
_cell.angle_alpha   90.00
_cell.angle_beta   90.00
_cell.angle_gamma   90.00
#
_symmetry.space_group_name_H-M   'P 1'
#
loop_
_entity.id
_entity.type
_entity.pdbx_description
1 polymer ?
#
loop_
_entity_poly.entity_id
_entity_poly.type
_entity_poly.pdbx_seq_one_letter_code
_entity_poly.pdbx_strand_id
1 'polypeptide(L)'
;MAYSLVQPSLAGGEISPSLYGRIDLEKYQTSLRRCRNFIVRQSGGIENRPGFRFLGSAKYADRYCRLIPFQFSVSQTYALELGDHYFRVWSNGALVTDGGSPVEVATPWPVSVISELKFTQSADVMTVCHNDYPPLEIRRYGEADWRTAAVTTTSGPYQDLNCVRLRPNWICNVDCQQPDFQKPARGKTVLHGTESGR
;
A
#
# COMPACT_ATOMS: atom_id res chain seq x y z
N MET A 1 -31.89 -36.35 -36.13
CA MET A 1 -30.51 -35.92 -36.35
C MET A 1 -29.95 -35.46 -35.02
N ALA A 2 -28.85 -36.05 -34.55
CA ALA A 2 -28.20 -35.59 -33.32
C ALA A 2 -27.24 -34.45 -33.72
N TYR A 3 -27.47 -33.28 -33.19
CA TYR A 3 -26.53 -32.13 -33.34
C TYR A 3 -25.38 -32.33 -32.35
N SER A 4 -24.17 -32.55 -32.87
CA SER A 4 -22.96 -32.52 -32.04
C SER A 4 -22.53 -31.08 -31.88
N LEU A 5 -22.59 -30.54 -30.68
CA LEU A 5 -22.09 -29.24 -30.35
C LEU A 5 -20.59 -29.39 -30.10
N VAL A 6 -19.76 -28.83 -30.99
CA VAL A 6 -18.30 -28.83 -30.85
C VAL A 6 -17.87 -27.48 -30.34
N GLN A 7 -17.21 -27.44 -29.17
CA GLN A 7 -16.56 -26.25 -28.64
C GLN A 7 -15.09 -26.27 -29.02
N PRO A 8 -14.66 -25.45 -29.97
CA PRO A 8 -13.31 -25.55 -30.55
C PRO A 8 -12.20 -25.01 -29.64
N SER A 9 -12.54 -24.13 -28.72
CA SER A 9 -11.60 -23.44 -27.85
C SER A 9 -12.30 -22.95 -26.59
N LEU A 10 -11.53 -22.77 -25.51
CA LEU A 10 -11.98 -22.21 -24.24
C LEU A 10 -11.28 -20.84 -23.94
N ALA A 11 -10.63 -20.27 -24.95
CA ALA A 11 -9.84 -19.03 -24.80
C ALA A 11 -10.65 -17.82 -24.35
N GLY A 12 -11.98 -17.83 -24.54
CA GLY A 12 -12.88 -16.76 -24.11
C GLY A 12 -13.04 -16.63 -22.61
N GLY A 13 -12.65 -17.67 -21.84
CA GLY A 13 -12.77 -17.68 -20.39
C GLY A 13 -14.21 -17.66 -19.89
N GLU A 14 -14.44 -17.12 -18.69
CA GLU A 14 -15.79 -17.01 -18.10
C GLU A 14 -16.53 -15.79 -18.68
N ILE A 15 -17.72 -16.04 -19.23
CA ILE A 15 -18.57 -15.00 -19.82
C ILE A 15 -19.44 -14.34 -18.74
N SER A 16 -19.66 -13.03 -18.87
CA SER A 16 -20.56 -12.30 -17.97
C SER A 16 -21.99 -12.83 -18.05
N PRO A 17 -22.72 -12.90 -16.94
CA PRO A 17 -24.14 -13.29 -16.93
C PRO A 17 -25.02 -12.47 -17.87
N SER A 18 -24.69 -11.21 -18.11
CA SER A 18 -25.42 -10.34 -19.06
C SER A 18 -25.31 -10.78 -20.52
N LEU A 19 -24.35 -11.62 -20.84
CA LEU A 19 -24.11 -12.13 -22.19
C LEU A 19 -24.61 -13.57 -22.39
N TYR A 20 -25.26 -14.16 -21.38
CA TYR A 20 -25.83 -15.49 -21.52
C TYR A 20 -26.92 -15.48 -22.62
N GLY A 21 -26.82 -16.44 -23.53
CA GLY A 21 -27.75 -16.53 -24.65
C GLY A 21 -27.43 -15.67 -25.87
N ARG A 22 -26.38 -14.84 -25.82
CA ARG A 22 -25.91 -14.04 -26.96
C ARG A 22 -25.08 -14.89 -27.90
N ILE A 23 -25.78 -15.80 -28.62
CA ILE A 23 -25.17 -16.71 -29.62
C ILE A 23 -24.62 -15.99 -30.87
N ASP A 24 -25.01 -14.73 -31.04
CA ASP A 24 -24.53 -13.84 -32.10
C ASP A 24 -23.09 -13.38 -31.91
N LEU A 25 -22.54 -13.53 -30.70
CA LEU A 25 -21.19 -13.15 -30.39
C LEU A 25 -20.20 -14.30 -30.67
N GLU A 26 -19.17 -14.04 -31.44
CA GLU A 26 -18.11 -15.00 -31.74
C GLU A 26 -17.46 -15.56 -30.45
N LYS A 27 -17.27 -14.70 -29.46
CA LYS A 27 -16.73 -15.10 -28.13
C LYS A 27 -17.64 -16.05 -27.37
N TYR A 28 -18.94 -16.10 -27.69
CA TYR A 28 -19.88 -17.01 -27.00
C TYR A 28 -19.48 -18.46 -27.19
N GLN A 29 -19.05 -18.83 -28.39
CA GLN A 29 -18.67 -20.21 -28.75
C GLN A 29 -17.35 -20.66 -28.10
N THR A 30 -16.49 -19.70 -27.70
CA THR A 30 -15.19 -19.99 -27.06
C THR A 30 -15.20 -19.71 -25.56
N SER A 31 -16.36 -19.33 -25.01
CA SER A 31 -16.50 -18.96 -23.59
C SER A 31 -17.12 -20.06 -22.75
N LEU A 32 -16.85 -19.98 -21.44
CA LEU A 32 -17.44 -20.85 -20.44
C LEU A 32 -18.46 -20.09 -19.61
N ARG A 33 -19.55 -20.74 -19.23
CA ARG A 33 -20.51 -20.17 -18.29
C ARG A 33 -19.92 -19.95 -16.91
N ARG A 34 -19.01 -20.85 -16.49
CA ARG A 34 -18.30 -20.77 -15.22
C ARG A 34 -16.92 -21.42 -15.36
N CYS A 35 -15.89 -20.69 -14.94
CA CYS A 35 -14.51 -21.16 -14.94
C CYS A 35 -13.88 -20.85 -13.57
N ARG A 36 -13.90 -21.81 -12.66
CA ARG A 36 -13.34 -21.64 -11.32
C ARG A 36 -12.22 -22.66 -11.10
N ASN A 37 -11.15 -22.21 -10.48
CA ASN A 37 -9.94 -22.99 -10.20
C ASN A 37 -9.21 -23.50 -11.46
N PHE A 38 -9.43 -22.88 -12.62
CA PHE A 38 -8.74 -23.13 -13.85
C PHE A 38 -8.09 -21.87 -14.39
N ILE A 39 -6.98 -22.03 -15.05
CA ILE A 39 -6.28 -20.99 -15.80
C ILE A 39 -6.57 -21.21 -17.27
N VAL A 40 -7.11 -20.20 -17.93
CA VAL A 40 -7.38 -20.23 -19.36
C VAL A 40 -6.12 -19.85 -20.11
N ARG A 41 -5.69 -20.70 -21.05
CA ARG A 41 -4.55 -20.42 -21.90
C ARG A 41 -5.00 -19.77 -23.20
N GLN A 42 -4.21 -18.87 -23.73
CA GLN A 42 -4.49 -18.19 -25.02
C GLN A 42 -4.57 -19.19 -26.18
N SER A 43 -3.92 -20.35 -26.06
CA SER A 43 -3.98 -21.44 -27.06
C SER A 43 -5.33 -22.16 -27.10
N GLY A 44 -6.28 -21.80 -26.27
CA GLY A 44 -7.64 -22.38 -26.23
C GLY A 44 -7.84 -23.52 -25.24
N GLY A 45 -6.79 -23.94 -24.55
CA GLY A 45 -6.86 -24.93 -23.47
C GLY A 45 -7.13 -24.33 -22.09
N ILE A 46 -7.52 -25.16 -21.16
CA ILE A 46 -7.59 -24.83 -19.74
C ILE A 46 -6.72 -25.80 -18.94
N GLU A 47 -6.12 -25.31 -17.87
CA GLU A 47 -5.34 -26.14 -16.96
C GLU A 47 -5.77 -25.88 -15.51
N ASN A 48 -5.51 -26.86 -14.66
CA ASN A 48 -5.79 -26.72 -13.24
C ASN A 48 -4.89 -25.62 -12.64
N ARG A 49 -5.47 -24.79 -11.80
CA ARG A 49 -4.72 -23.85 -10.98
C ARG A 49 -3.69 -24.61 -10.11
N PRO A 50 -2.45 -24.10 -9.98
CA PRO A 50 -1.50 -24.68 -9.02
C PRO A 50 -2.10 -24.67 -7.61
N GLY A 51 -1.75 -25.68 -6.82
CA GLY A 51 -2.13 -25.78 -5.43
C GLY A 51 -1.45 -24.72 -4.57
N PHE A 52 -1.85 -24.66 -3.30
CA PHE A 52 -1.18 -23.87 -2.29
C PHE A 52 -0.27 -24.77 -1.45
N ARG A 53 0.89 -24.24 -1.09
CA ARG A 53 1.77 -24.85 -0.12
C ARG A 53 1.70 -24.04 1.16
N PHE A 54 1.48 -24.70 2.28
CA PHE A 54 1.60 -24.07 3.58
C PHE A 54 3.07 -23.80 3.89
N LEU A 55 3.43 -22.57 4.19
CA LEU A 55 4.80 -22.13 4.49
C LEU A 55 5.02 -21.93 5.99
N GLY A 56 4.01 -21.45 6.71
CA GLY A 56 4.08 -21.18 8.11
C GLY A 56 2.89 -20.39 8.62
N SER A 57 2.79 -20.27 9.92
CA SER A 57 1.75 -19.46 10.59
C SER A 57 2.24 -18.05 10.84
N ALA A 58 1.33 -17.09 10.79
CA ALA A 58 1.58 -15.74 11.30
C ALA A 58 1.90 -15.79 12.80
N LYS A 59 2.60 -14.79 13.33
CA LYS A 59 2.94 -14.70 14.75
C LYS A 59 1.70 -14.81 15.65
N TYR A 60 0.64 -14.10 15.27
CA TYR A 60 -0.66 -14.14 15.93
C TYR A 60 -1.70 -14.66 14.93
N ALA A 61 -2.01 -15.96 15.02
CA ALA A 61 -2.93 -16.61 14.08
C ALA A 61 -4.39 -16.18 14.28
N ASP A 62 -4.71 -15.56 15.41
CA ASP A 62 -6.02 -15.03 15.79
C ASP A 62 -6.26 -13.58 15.35
N ARG A 63 -5.23 -12.92 14.79
CA ARG A 63 -5.28 -11.51 14.39
C ARG A 63 -5.06 -11.34 12.90
N TYR A 64 -5.62 -10.26 12.38
CA TYR A 64 -5.41 -9.89 10.99
C TYR A 64 -3.94 -9.53 10.74
N CYS A 65 -3.38 -10.07 9.69
CA CYS A 65 -2.08 -9.68 9.15
C CYS A 65 -2.19 -9.40 7.64
N ARG A 66 -1.26 -8.63 7.12
CA ARG A 66 -1.21 -8.27 5.70
C ARG A 66 0.16 -8.60 5.13
N LEU A 67 0.17 -9.27 3.98
CA LEU A 67 1.40 -9.50 3.22
C LEU A 67 1.61 -8.37 2.21
N ILE A 68 2.80 -7.81 2.21
CA ILE A 68 3.23 -6.78 1.26
C ILE A 68 4.44 -7.29 0.50
N PRO A 69 4.44 -7.21 -0.84
CA PRO A 69 5.61 -7.59 -1.63
C PRO A 69 6.73 -6.55 -1.48
N PHE A 70 7.97 -7.04 -1.40
CA PHE A 70 9.17 -6.23 -1.43
C PHE A 70 10.13 -6.84 -2.45
N GLN A 71 10.43 -6.12 -3.52
CA GLN A 71 11.27 -6.60 -4.61
C GLN A 71 12.60 -5.86 -4.61
N PHE A 72 13.67 -6.56 -4.24
CA PHE A 72 15.02 -6.03 -4.32
C PHE A 72 15.61 -6.19 -5.72
N SER A 73 15.47 -7.39 -6.30
CA SER A 73 15.93 -7.69 -7.65
C SER A 73 14.99 -8.68 -8.33
N VAL A 74 15.28 -9.04 -9.58
CA VAL A 74 14.51 -10.05 -10.32
C VAL A 74 14.58 -11.43 -9.65
N SER A 75 15.69 -11.73 -9.00
CA SER A 75 15.93 -13.02 -8.33
C SER A 75 15.69 -12.99 -6.82
N GLN A 76 15.70 -11.81 -6.20
CA GLN A 76 15.51 -11.65 -4.75
C GLN A 76 14.24 -10.87 -4.46
N THR A 77 13.22 -11.58 -4.04
CA THR A 77 11.94 -11.03 -3.64
C THR A 77 11.61 -11.47 -2.22
N TYR A 78 10.97 -10.58 -1.50
CA TYR A 78 10.54 -10.80 -0.12
C TYR A 78 9.05 -10.55 0.00
N ALA A 79 8.44 -11.18 0.98
CA ALA A 79 7.10 -10.83 1.44
C ALA A 79 7.20 -10.34 2.88
N LEU A 80 6.74 -9.13 3.13
CA LEU A 80 6.69 -8.57 4.48
C LEU A 80 5.34 -8.92 5.09
N GLU A 81 5.35 -9.67 6.19
CA GLU A 81 4.17 -9.94 7.01
C GLU A 81 4.01 -8.83 8.03
N LEU A 82 3.07 -7.93 7.80
CA LEU A 82 2.70 -6.87 8.74
C LEU A 82 1.63 -7.40 9.68
N GLY A 83 1.91 -7.36 10.95
CA GLY A 83 1.00 -7.74 12.03
C GLY A 83 0.92 -6.69 13.11
N ASP A 84 0.31 -7.03 14.23
CA ASP A 84 0.07 -6.15 15.36
C ASP A 84 1.37 -5.67 16.01
N HIS A 85 1.79 -4.44 15.68
CA HIS A 85 3.03 -3.80 16.13
C HIS A 85 4.33 -4.50 15.70
N TYR A 86 4.30 -5.31 14.63
CA TYR A 86 5.51 -5.96 14.09
C TYR A 86 5.43 -6.12 12.58
N PHE A 87 6.59 -6.35 11.96
CA PHE A 87 6.66 -7.05 10.68
C PHE A 87 7.72 -8.14 10.71
N ARG A 88 7.48 -9.20 9.91
CA ARG A 88 8.39 -10.31 9.65
C ARG A 88 8.68 -10.41 8.17
N VAL A 89 9.78 -11.05 7.85
CA VAL A 89 10.26 -11.15 6.48
C VAL A 89 10.24 -12.61 6.04
N TRP A 90 9.62 -12.84 4.88
CA TRP A 90 9.57 -14.13 4.21
C TRP A 90 10.36 -14.05 2.91
N SER A 91 11.18 -15.07 2.63
CA SER A 91 11.94 -15.19 1.40
C SER A 91 12.01 -16.66 0.97
N ASN A 92 11.97 -16.93 -0.34
CA ASN A 92 12.13 -18.29 -0.89
C ASN A 92 11.21 -19.36 -0.27
N GLY A 93 10.03 -18.96 0.18
CA GLY A 93 9.06 -19.85 0.79
C GLY A 93 9.38 -20.26 2.23
N ALA A 94 10.22 -19.50 2.93
CA ALA A 94 10.54 -19.66 4.34
C ALA A 94 10.59 -18.31 5.07
N LEU A 95 10.43 -18.34 6.38
CA LEU A 95 10.64 -17.19 7.23
C LEU A 95 12.14 -16.91 7.33
N VAL A 96 12.55 -15.67 7.12
CA VAL A 96 13.96 -15.27 7.29
C VAL A 96 14.31 -15.28 8.76
N THR A 97 15.45 -15.92 9.09
CA THR A 97 15.92 -16.06 10.46
C THR A 97 17.31 -15.48 10.61
N ASP A 98 17.58 -14.89 11.76
CA ASP A 98 18.89 -14.46 12.20
C ASP A 98 19.26 -15.21 13.48
N GLY A 99 20.38 -15.96 13.46
CA GLY A 99 20.81 -16.78 14.57
C GLY A 99 19.79 -17.82 15.07
N GLY A 100 18.88 -18.28 14.18
CA GLY A 100 17.81 -19.23 14.51
C GLY A 100 16.51 -18.60 15.03
N SER A 101 16.47 -17.29 15.21
CA SER A 101 15.24 -16.54 15.57
C SER A 101 14.66 -15.85 14.32
N PRO A 102 13.33 -15.78 14.19
CA PRO A 102 12.71 -15.04 13.09
C PRO A 102 13.13 -13.56 13.10
N VAL A 103 13.48 -13.04 11.93
CA VAL A 103 13.68 -11.59 11.76
C VAL A 103 12.37 -10.88 11.97
N GLU A 104 12.29 -10.11 13.05
CA GLU A 104 11.12 -9.36 13.45
C GLU A 104 11.51 -7.94 13.83
N VAL A 105 10.80 -6.96 13.28
CA VAL A 105 11.03 -5.55 13.54
C VAL A 105 9.73 -4.93 14.07
N ALA A 106 9.86 -4.15 15.15
CA ALA A 106 8.73 -3.46 15.74
C ALA A 106 8.21 -2.33 14.84
N THR A 107 6.90 -2.16 14.82
CA THR A 107 6.21 -1.09 14.09
C THR A 107 5.19 -0.39 14.97
N PRO A 108 4.82 0.86 14.67
CA PRO A 108 3.83 1.60 15.47
C PRO A 108 2.38 1.20 15.15
N TRP A 109 2.13 0.35 14.15
CA TRP A 109 0.80 0.10 13.60
C TRP A 109 0.06 -1.03 14.33
N PRO A 110 -1.11 -0.75 14.95
CA PRO A 110 -2.00 -1.80 15.46
C PRO A 110 -2.77 -2.48 14.34
N VAL A 111 -3.40 -3.61 14.65
CA VAL A 111 -4.20 -4.42 13.69
C VAL A 111 -5.23 -3.59 12.91
N SER A 112 -5.88 -2.63 13.58
CA SER A 112 -6.97 -1.83 13.00
C SER A 112 -6.57 -1.04 11.76
N VAL A 113 -5.30 -0.60 11.66
CA VAL A 113 -4.82 0.27 10.57
C VAL A 113 -4.05 -0.48 9.49
N ILE A 114 -3.67 -1.74 9.71
CA ILE A 114 -2.84 -2.50 8.76
C ILE A 114 -3.46 -2.59 7.36
N SER A 115 -4.80 -2.70 7.27
CA SER A 115 -5.51 -2.77 5.99
C SER A 115 -5.45 -1.48 5.19
N GLU A 116 -5.32 -0.32 5.87
CA GLU A 116 -5.37 1.01 5.27
C GLU A 116 -3.98 1.56 4.91
N LEU A 117 -2.92 0.90 5.37
CA LEU A 117 -1.55 1.31 5.07
C LEU A 117 -1.32 1.42 3.56
N LYS A 118 -0.76 2.53 3.14
CA LYS A 118 -0.28 2.76 1.78
C LYS A 118 1.24 2.65 1.77
N PHE A 119 1.77 2.05 0.72
CA PHE A 119 3.21 1.87 0.62
C PHE A 119 3.69 2.15 -0.80
N THR A 120 4.91 2.60 -0.89
CA THR A 120 5.66 2.74 -2.13
C THR A 120 7.09 2.27 -1.88
N GLN A 121 7.71 1.67 -2.88
CA GLN A 121 9.06 1.15 -2.78
C GLN A 121 9.98 1.82 -3.80
N SER A 122 11.18 2.15 -3.35
CA SER A 122 12.29 2.58 -4.19
C SER A 122 13.54 1.83 -3.76
N ALA A 123 14.05 0.94 -4.62
CA ALA A 123 15.19 0.06 -4.33
C ALA A 123 15.05 -0.66 -2.96
N ASP A 124 15.97 -0.42 -2.04
CA ASP A 124 16.03 -1.03 -0.71
C ASP A 124 15.18 -0.35 0.37
N VAL A 125 14.40 0.66 -0.01
CA VAL A 125 13.59 1.44 0.91
C VAL A 125 12.13 1.37 0.52
N MET A 126 11.28 0.99 1.47
CA MET A 126 9.83 1.06 1.34
C MET A 126 9.29 2.11 2.30
N THR A 127 8.63 3.12 1.76
CA THR A 127 7.94 4.13 2.56
C THR A 127 6.51 3.70 2.78
N VAL A 128 6.10 3.66 4.04
CA VAL A 128 4.74 3.32 4.47
C VAL A 128 4.08 4.53 5.09
N CYS A 129 2.87 4.84 4.64
CA CYS A 129 2.10 6.00 5.07
C CYS A 129 0.71 5.60 5.57
N HIS A 130 0.23 6.35 6.56
CA HIS A 130 -1.14 6.30 7.07
C HIS A 130 -1.58 7.69 7.49
N ASN A 131 -2.88 7.95 7.55
CA ASN A 131 -3.40 9.29 7.90
C ASN A 131 -3.06 9.70 9.34
N ASP A 132 -3.10 8.73 10.27
CA ASP A 132 -2.94 8.97 11.72
C ASP A 132 -1.53 8.68 12.23
N TYR A 133 -0.63 8.19 11.38
CA TYR A 133 0.74 7.84 11.75
C TYR A 133 1.74 8.57 10.87
N PRO A 134 2.86 9.03 11.44
CA PRO A 134 3.92 9.62 10.64
C PRO A 134 4.47 8.61 9.63
N PRO A 135 4.88 9.08 8.44
CA PRO A 135 5.49 8.22 7.44
C PRO A 135 6.73 7.50 8.00
N LEU A 136 6.81 6.20 7.74
CA LEU A 136 7.89 5.34 8.21
C LEU A 136 8.53 4.65 7.02
N GLU A 137 9.86 4.60 7.01
CA GLU A 137 10.61 3.84 6.04
C GLU A 137 10.99 2.48 6.62
N ILE A 138 10.77 1.43 5.84
CA ILE A 138 11.32 0.11 6.05
C ILE A 138 12.53 -0.01 5.13
N ARG A 139 13.72 -0.14 5.72
CA ARG A 139 14.98 -0.19 5.00
C ARG A 139 15.60 -1.57 5.12
N ARG A 140 16.02 -2.12 3.99
CA ARG A 140 16.76 -3.37 3.92
C ARG A 140 18.26 -3.05 3.83
N TYR A 141 19.06 -3.59 4.75
CA TYR A 141 20.52 -3.51 4.72
C TYR A 141 21.17 -4.84 4.36
N GLY A 142 20.45 -5.94 4.55
CA GLY A 142 20.90 -7.29 4.25
C GLY A 142 19.73 -8.26 4.19
N GLU A 143 20.00 -9.54 4.04
CA GLU A 143 18.96 -10.56 3.99
C GLU A 143 18.21 -10.65 5.31
N ALA A 144 18.93 -10.58 6.42
CA ALA A 144 18.38 -10.62 7.78
C ALA A 144 18.39 -9.25 8.50
N ASP A 145 19.04 -8.21 7.95
CA ASP A 145 19.11 -6.87 8.58
C ASP A 145 18.06 -5.94 7.98
N TRP A 146 17.00 -5.75 8.73
CA TRP A 146 15.88 -4.87 8.40
C TRP A 146 15.66 -3.86 9.52
N ARG A 147 15.47 -2.61 9.15
CA ARG A 147 15.30 -1.52 10.13
C ARG A 147 14.18 -0.59 9.69
N THR A 148 13.55 0.04 10.69
CA THR A 148 12.60 1.12 10.48
C THR A 148 13.27 2.47 10.76
N ALA A 149 12.95 3.47 9.97
CA ALA A 149 13.43 4.84 10.16
C ALA A 149 12.28 5.82 9.91
N ALA A 150 12.22 6.89 10.70
CA ALA A 150 11.29 7.98 10.42
C ALA A 150 11.71 8.71 9.15
N VAL A 151 10.73 9.10 8.33
CA VAL A 151 10.98 9.92 7.15
C VAL A 151 11.35 11.32 7.60
N THR A 152 12.54 11.77 7.28
CA THR A 152 12.94 13.16 7.50
C THR A 152 12.66 13.97 6.23
N THR A 153 11.72 14.90 6.32
CA THR A 153 11.42 15.83 5.24
C THR A 153 12.13 17.15 5.49
N THR A 154 12.89 17.59 4.51
CA THR A 154 13.41 18.96 4.53
C THR A 154 12.35 19.86 3.91
N SER A 155 11.74 20.72 4.72
CA SER A 155 10.82 21.72 4.19
C SER A 155 11.63 22.72 3.35
N GLY A 156 11.23 22.89 2.09
CA GLY A 156 11.82 23.92 1.22
C GLY A 156 11.41 25.32 1.64
N PRO A 157 12.00 26.36 1.03
CA PRO A 157 11.55 27.73 1.24
C PRO A 157 10.13 27.88 0.66
N TYR A 158 9.13 27.79 1.52
CA TYR A 158 7.75 28.12 1.14
C TYR A 158 7.58 29.64 1.15
N GLN A 159 6.92 30.18 0.14
CA GLN A 159 6.51 31.59 0.17
C GLN A 159 5.41 31.73 1.23
N ASP A 160 5.53 32.76 2.08
CA ASP A 160 4.59 33.05 3.19
C ASP A 160 3.13 33.13 2.74
N LEU A 161 2.87 33.47 1.49
CA LEU A 161 1.54 33.54 0.86
C LEU A 161 0.85 32.16 0.70
N ASN A 162 1.59 31.07 0.68
CA ASN A 162 1.01 29.73 0.55
C ASN A 162 0.51 29.16 1.88
N CYS A 163 1.00 29.68 3.02
CA CYS A 163 0.57 29.22 4.34
C CYS A 163 -0.82 29.76 4.74
N VAL A 164 -1.29 30.85 4.10
CA VAL A 164 -2.53 31.55 4.50
C VAL A 164 -3.78 31.02 3.79
N ARG A 165 -3.63 30.21 2.75
CA ARG A 165 -4.76 29.76 1.90
C ARG A 165 -5.09 28.27 1.94
N LEU A 166 -4.48 27.50 2.79
CA LEU A 166 -4.90 26.11 2.97
C LEU A 166 -6.18 26.09 3.80
N ARG A 167 -7.26 25.67 3.15
CA ARG A 167 -8.57 25.49 3.77
C ARG A 167 -8.46 24.60 5.01
N PRO A 168 -9.28 24.81 6.06
CA PRO A 168 -9.12 24.20 7.38
C PRO A 168 -9.30 22.68 7.46
N ASN A 169 -9.38 21.96 6.34
CA ASN A 169 -9.61 20.51 6.30
C ASN A 169 -8.44 19.67 5.75
N TRP A 170 -7.27 20.27 5.54
CA TRP A 170 -6.05 19.51 5.26
C TRP A 170 -5.10 19.71 6.46
N ILE A 171 -5.37 18.95 7.52
CA ILE A 171 -4.43 18.84 8.63
C ILE A 171 -3.26 17.99 8.12
N CYS A 172 -2.27 18.65 7.53
CA CYS A 172 -0.93 18.10 7.58
C CYS A 172 -0.50 18.19 9.05
N ASN A 173 -0.60 17.10 9.80
CA ASN A 173 0.10 16.96 11.07
C ASN A 173 1.61 16.86 10.78
N VAL A 174 2.18 17.92 10.28
CA VAL A 174 3.60 18.19 10.37
C VAL A 174 3.68 19.15 11.56
N ASP A 175 4.24 18.69 12.67
CA ASP A 175 4.71 19.60 13.70
C ASP A 175 5.65 20.59 13.06
N CYS A 176 5.11 21.71 12.58
CA CYS A 176 5.87 22.91 12.31
C CYS A 176 6.29 23.45 13.68
N GLN A 177 7.35 22.90 14.25
CA GLN A 177 8.13 23.61 15.23
C GLN A 177 8.72 24.82 14.51
N GLN A 178 7.97 25.92 14.56
CA GLN A 178 8.50 27.22 14.17
C GLN A 178 9.69 27.52 15.08
N PRO A 179 10.89 27.77 14.52
CA PRO A 179 11.88 28.50 15.30
C PRO A 179 11.26 29.85 15.64
N ASP A 180 11.36 30.23 16.93
CA ASP A 180 10.82 31.45 17.52
C ASP A 180 10.93 32.67 16.59
N PHE A 181 9.89 32.96 15.86
CA PHE A 181 9.70 34.26 15.26
C PHE A 181 9.07 35.14 16.33
N GLN A 182 9.91 35.94 16.99
CA GLN A 182 9.48 37.05 17.83
C GLN A 182 8.53 37.93 17.02
N LYS A 183 7.25 37.94 17.41
CA LYS A 183 6.27 38.90 16.92
C LYS A 183 6.84 40.30 17.11
N PRO A 184 6.94 41.15 16.06
CA PRO A 184 7.23 42.55 16.27
C PRO A 184 6.09 43.14 17.14
N ALA A 185 6.47 43.82 18.21
CA ALA A 185 5.54 44.51 19.10
C ALA A 185 4.65 45.41 18.26
N ARG A 186 3.33 45.21 18.39
CA ARG A 186 2.32 46.16 17.84
C ARG A 186 2.54 47.50 18.49
N GLY A 187 3.15 48.44 17.78
CA GLY A 187 3.18 49.84 18.16
C GLY A 187 1.75 50.37 18.24
N LYS A 188 1.36 50.79 19.43
CA LYS A 188 0.15 51.59 19.62
C LYS A 188 0.35 52.91 18.89
N THR A 189 -0.29 53.06 17.74
CA THR A 189 -0.45 54.40 17.13
C THR A 189 -1.52 55.15 17.94
N VAL A 190 -1.05 56.06 18.78
CA VAL A 190 -1.90 57.04 19.44
C VAL A 190 -2.23 58.11 18.40
N LEU A 191 -3.45 58.12 17.92
CA LEU A 191 -3.97 59.24 17.13
C LEU A 191 -4.31 60.38 18.09
N HIS A 192 -3.48 61.39 18.14
CA HIS A 192 -3.80 62.69 18.73
C HIS A 192 -4.79 63.37 17.79
N GLY A 193 -6.03 63.46 18.24
CA GLY A 193 -7.00 64.39 17.69
C GLY A 193 -6.70 65.78 18.13
N THR A 194 -6.32 66.66 17.20
CA THR A 194 -6.36 68.12 17.42
C THR A 194 -7.73 68.62 17.04
N GLU A 195 -8.54 68.95 18.04
CA GLU A 195 -9.64 69.88 17.88
C GLU A 195 -9.11 71.26 17.58
N SER A 196 -9.54 71.86 16.50
CA SER A 196 -9.41 73.33 16.26
C SER A 196 -10.80 73.80 15.86
N GLY A 197 -11.34 74.60 16.72
CA GLY A 197 -12.65 75.29 16.54
C GLY A 197 -12.59 76.44 15.55
N ARG A 198 -13.71 76.62 14.91
CA ARG A 198 -14.43 77.84 14.66
C ARG A 198 -15.72 77.55 13.89
#